data_df1aef9f47c5e475f9ea507106dc0162
#
_entry.id   df1aef9f47c5e475f9ea507106dc0162
#
_cell.length_a   1.000
_cell.length_b   1.000
_cell.length_c   1.000
_cell.angle_alpha   90.00
_cell.angle_beta   90.00
_cell.angle_gamma   90.00
#
_symmetry.space_group_name_H-M   'P 1'
#
loop_
_entity.id
_entity.type
_entity.pdbx_description
1 polymer ?
#
loop_
_entity_poly.entity_id
_entity_poly.type
_entity_poly.pdbx_seq_one_letter_code
_entity_poly.pdbx_strand_id
1 'polypeptide(L)'
;MQTTIDRLKAKASNALDKAKTEMHKNVEELEKQNKPWALSQPLSEQSKGSLGFHHIRAQTCLQWHFTIDVDWVPGSEVGLESLLDFCDRWKLKATIFFAGRFSEAYSDLVKDCWRRGHELGTHGWEHGGLEHDEDFRSASYDQQRAWIRLATEAVEKASGVRPVVFRAPSLWISETTLRALEGEGYHYDSSVPARRFDCGFGRVHYLKYFRAPSEPYRLSSSHLRLRGHSSIIEIPPSAFLFPTNMATLRVLGLPAMKWMVRRISQRTSRVVFYCHPYEFVHAHRQSFPRNMSKWNMQGMRPENFSLLDAFVEHMVRQGYSTTLFADSFSKARNSSYEARARGYATSAR
;
A
#
# COMPACT_ATOMS: atom_id res chain seq x y z
N MET A 1 7.42 32.55 18.73
CA MET A 1 6.95 31.21 18.36
C MET A 1 6.74 31.09 16.85
N GLN A 2 6.02 31.97 16.18
CA GLN A 2 5.77 31.96 14.73
C GLN A 2 7.06 31.95 13.90
N THR A 3 8.03 32.79 14.24
CA THR A 3 9.34 32.90 13.55
C THR A 3 10.19 31.62 13.61
N THR A 4 10.05 30.82 14.67
CA THR A 4 10.76 29.54 14.82
C THR A 4 10.12 28.47 13.92
N ILE A 5 8.80 28.45 13.81
CA ILE A 5 8.05 27.56 12.93
C ILE A 5 8.36 27.87 11.46
N ASP A 6 8.42 29.15 11.10
CA ASP A 6 8.73 29.56 9.72
C ASP A 6 10.18 29.25 9.33
N ARG A 7 11.13 29.38 10.26
CA ARG A 7 12.52 28.91 10.08
C ARG A 7 12.63 27.40 9.91
N LEU A 8 11.85 26.61 10.68
CA LEU A 8 11.83 25.15 10.54
C LEU A 8 11.20 24.72 9.22
N LYS A 9 10.13 25.41 8.78
CA LYS A 9 9.52 25.17 7.46
C LYS A 9 10.48 25.51 6.32
N ALA A 10 11.21 26.62 6.39
CA ALA A 10 12.21 26.99 5.40
C ALA A 10 13.38 25.99 5.36
N LYS A 11 13.88 25.54 6.52
CA LYS A 11 14.91 24.48 6.58
C LYS A 11 14.42 23.15 6.01
N ALA A 12 13.17 22.75 6.29
CA ALA A 12 12.58 21.55 5.74
C ALA A 12 12.40 21.62 4.22
N SER A 13 11.97 22.78 3.69
CA SER A 13 11.87 23.03 2.25
C SER A 13 13.23 22.94 1.57
N ASN A 14 14.25 23.61 2.10
CA ASN A 14 15.61 23.58 1.57
C ASN A 14 16.23 22.17 1.63
N ALA A 15 15.97 21.41 2.71
CA ALA A 15 16.42 20.02 2.82
C ALA A 15 15.74 19.11 1.79
N LEU A 16 14.46 19.35 1.50
CA LEU A 16 13.72 18.64 0.46
C LEU A 16 14.25 18.92 -0.94
N ASP A 17 14.49 20.21 -1.24
CA ASP A 17 15.00 20.63 -2.55
C ASP A 17 16.42 20.10 -2.77
N LYS A 18 17.25 20.10 -1.72
CA LYS A 18 18.58 19.49 -1.75
C LYS A 18 18.49 17.95 -1.97
N ALA A 19 17.58 17.28 -1.27
CA ALA A 19 17.36 15.85 -1.45
C ALA A 19 16.82 15.53 -2.84
N LYS A 20 15.93 16.34 -3.41
CA LYS A 20 15.46 16.23 -4.80
C LYS A 20 16.62 16.37 -5.79
N THR A 21 17.45 17.40 -5.62
CA THR A 21 18.58 17.68 -6.52
C THR A 21 19.60 16.53 -6.48
N GLU A 22 19.93 16.05 -5.29
CA GLU A 22 20.88 14.94 -5.12
C GLU A 22 20.31 13.62 -5.65
N MET A 23 19.02 13.40 -5.50
CA MET A 23 18.34 12.23 -6.05
C MET A 23 18.24 12.29 -7.58
N HIS A 24 17.93 13.45 -8.18
CA HIS A 24 17.97 13.63 -9.64
C HIS A 24 19.38 13.39 -10.18
N LYS A 25 20.41 13.93 -9.54
CA LYS A 25 21.80 13.70 -9.92
C LYS A 25 22.17 12.23 -9.86
N ASN A 26 21.79 11.52 -8.80
CA ASN A 26 22.03 10.09 -8.66
C ASN A 26 21.24 9.25 -9.70
N VAL A 27 20.04 9.68 -10.07
CA VAL A 27 19.23 9.03 -11.12
C VAL A 27 19.87 9.26 -12.50
N GLU A 28 20.29 10.49 -12.82
CA GLU A 28 21.00 10.80 -14.08
C GLU A 28 22.34 10.04 -14.20
N GLU A 29 23.06 9.90 -13.10
CA GLU A 29 24.31 9.16 -13.06
C GLU A 29 24.09 7.65 -13.26
N LEU A 30 23.00 7.10 -12.69
CA LEU A 30 22.58 5.72 -12.92
C LEU A 30 22.05 5.50 -14.36
N GLU A 31 21.40 6.48 -14.96
CA GLU A 31 20.96 6.44 -16.35
C GLU A 31 22.16 6.52 -17.32
N LYS A 32 23.18 7.31 -17.02
CA LYS A 32 24.45 7.38 -17.77
C LYS A 32 25.29 6.12 -17.65
N GLN A 33 25.21 5.40 -16.53
CA GLN A 33 25.86 4.11 -16.33
C GLN A 33 25.08 2.94 -16.96
N ASN A 34 24.07 3.23 -17.79
CA ASN A 34 23.17 2.28 -18.41
C ASN A 34 23.93 1.29 -19.29
N LYS A 35 24.46 0.24 -18.66
CA LYS A 35 24.55 -1.06 -19.34
C LYS A 35 23.12 -1.63 -19.28
N PRO A 36 22.52 -1.95 -20.42
CA PRO A 36 21.23 -2.63 -20.39
C PRO A 36 21.41 -3.86 -19.50
N TRP A 37 20.52 -4.03 -18.52
CA TRP A 37 20.38 -5.29 -17.81
C TRP A 37 20.05 -6.33 -18.86
N ALA A 38 21.06 -7.02 -19.35
CA ALA A 38 20.92 -8.09 -20.30
C ALA A 38 20.07 -9.18 -19.62
N LEU A 39 18.83 -9.30 -20.07
CA LEU A 39 18.13 -10.57 -20.03
C LEU A 39 19.11 -11.59 -20.64
N SER A 40 19.60 -12.52 -19.81
CA SER A 40 20.43 -13.63 -20.23
C SER A 40 19.78 -14.29 -21.44
N GLN A 41 20.49 -14.22 -22.57
CA GLN A 41 20.19 -15.03 -23.75
C GLN A 41 20.13 -16.50 -23.34
N PRO A 42 19.32 -17.34 -23.98
CA PRO A 42 19.32 -18.76 -23.73
C PRO A 42 20.73 -19.31 -24.04
N LEU A 43 21.33 -19.97 -23.04
CA LEU A 43 22.60 -20.63 -23.16
C LEU A 43 22.47 -21.72 -24.18
N SER A 44 23.24 -21.60 -25.29
CA SER A 44 23.52 -22.70 -26.21
C SER A 44 24.23 -23.81 -25.43
N GLU A 45 23.76 -25.04 -25.63
CA GLU A 45 24.41 -26.24 -25.17
C GLU A 45 25.86 -26.32 -25.71
N GLN A 46 26.82 -26.15 -24.81
CA GLN A 46 28.13 -26.86 -24.90
C GLN A 46 29.02 -26.44 -23.73
N SER A 47 29.08 -27.26 -22.68
CA SER A 47 30.35 -27.74 -22.08
C SER A 47 30.02 -28.61 -20.83
N LYS A 48 30.32 -29.88 -20.95
CA LYS A 48 30.42 -30.85 -19.85
C LYS A 48 31.66 -30.52 -19.00
N GLY A 49 31.41 -30.47 -17.67
CA GLY A 49 32.52 -30.63 -16.74
C GLY A 49 32.52 -29.65 -15.58
N SER A 50 32.23 -30.18 -14.41
CA SER A 50 32.54 -29.70 -13.06
C SER A 50 31.31 -29.44 -12.17
N LEU A 51 31.17 -30.32 -11.15
CA LEU A 51 30.22 -30.22 -10.04
C LEU A 51 30.48 -28.93 -9.23
N GLY A 52 29.71 -27.92 -9.50
CA GLY A 52 29.57 -26.74 -8.66
C GLY A 52 28.12 -26.66 -8.19
N PHE A 53 27.93 -26.63 -6.88
CA PHE A 53 26.61 -26.41 -6.26
C PHE A 53 26.05 -25.03 -6.71
N HIS A 54 25.34 -25.00 -7.80
CA HIS A 54 24.49 -23.87 -8.15
C HIS A 54 23.26 -23.87 -7.24
N HIS A 55 23.22 -22.98 -6.26
CA HIS A 55 21.98 -22.55 -5.67
C HIS A 55 21.04 -22.08 -6.79
N ILE A 56 20.11 -22.94 -7.18
CA ILE A 56 18.94 -22.57 -7.98
C ILE A 56 18.16 -21.60 -7.08
N ARG A 57 18.39 -20.30 -7.23
CA ARG A 57 17.45 -19.31 -6.74
C ARG A 57 16.16 -19.58 -7.49
N ALA A 58 15.18 -20.18 -6.79
CA ALA A 58 13.82 -20.23 -7.29
C ALA A 58 13.49 -18.82 -7.80
N GLN A 59 13.06 -18.72 -9.04
CA GLN A 59 12.70 -17.45 -9.68
C GLN A 59 11.51 -16.90 -8.92
N THR A 60 11.76 -16.06 -7.90
CA THR A 60 10.71 -15.45 -7.09
C THR A 60 9.94 -14.52 -8.00
N CYS A 61 8.69 -14.88 -8.28
CA CYS A 61 7.78 -14.06 -9.07
C CYS A 61 7.63 -12.69 -8.37
N LEU A 62 7.97 -11.61 -9.09
CA LEU A 62 7.81 -10.26 -8.57
C LEU A 62 6.31 -9.93 -8.50
N GLN A 63 5.83 -9.60 -7.32
CA GLN A 63 4.43 -9.30 -7.07
C GLN A 63 4.23 -7.81 -6.85
N TRP A 64 3.15 -7.29 -7.38
CA TRP A 64 2.72 -5.93 -7.19
C TRP A 64 1.28 -5.88 -6.69
N HIS A 65 1.10 -5.29 -5.52
CA HIS A 65 -0.20 -4.98 -4.98
C HIS A 65 -0.54 -3.53 -5.34
N PHE A 66 -1.42 -3.37 -6.32
CA PHE A 66 -2.02 -2.08 -6.64
C PHE A 66 -3.19 -1.85 -5.69
N THR A 67 -3.11 -0.84 -4.85
CA THR A 67 -4.15 -0.59 -3.84
C THR A 67 -4.72 0.82 -3.96
N ILE A 68 -6.00 0.96 -3.61
CA ILE A 68 -6.75 2.21 -3.70
C ILE A 68 -7.38 2.47 -2.33
N ASP A 69 -7.08 3.63 -1.75
CA ASP A 69 -7.66 4.07 -0.47
C ASP A 69 -8.77 5.08 -0.80
N VAL A 70 -10.02 4.70 -0.52
CA VAL A 70 -11.22 5.47 -0.86
C VAL A 70 -11.71 6.21 0.38
N ASP A 71 -11.26 7.44 0.53
CA ASP A 71 -11.62 8.33 1.62
C ASP A 71 -13.02 8.94 1.40
N TRP A 72 -13.66 9.31 2.49
CA TRP A 72 -14.92 10.06 2.48
C TRP A 72 -14.67 11.55 2.19
N VAL A 73 -14.22 11.86 0.97
CA VAL A 73 -13.97 13.23 0.50
C VAL A 73 -14.64 13.45 -0.86
N PRO A 74 -15.08 14.69 -1.17
CA PRO A 74 -15.70 15.02 -2.44
C PRO A 74 -14.80 14.67 -3.63
N GLY A 75 -15.37 14.07 -4.66
CA GLY A 75 -14.68 13.65 -5.87
C GLY A 75 -14.06 12.25 -5.79
N SER A 76 -14.12 11.59 -4.62
CA SER A 76 -13.68 10.20 -4.51
C SER A 76 -14.52 9.26 -5.38
N GLU A 77 -15.82 9.53 -5.52
CA GLU A 77 -16.72 8.77 -6.38
C GLU A 77 -16.33 8.86 -7.85
N VAL A 78 -16.13 10.07 -8.38
CA VAL A 78 -15.74 10.31 -9.77
C VAL A 78 -14.34 9.78 -10.06
N GLY A 79 -13.41 9.99 -9.12
CA GLY A 79 -12.06 9.48 -9.25
C GLY A 79 -12.00 7.96 -9.21
N LEU A 80 -12.86 7.30 -8.42
CA LEU A 80 -12.92 5.85 -8.34
C LEU A 80 -13.45 5.25 -9.65
N GLU A 81 -14.53 5.78 -10.23
CA GLU A 81 -15.02 5.37 -11.55
C GLU A 81 -13.91 5.41 -12.60
N SER A 82 -13.18 6.53 -12.67
CA SER A 82 -12.06 6.69 -13.58
C SER A 82 -10.90 5.72 -13.31
N LEU A 83 -10.63 5.39 -12.04
CA LEU A 83 -9.62 4.38 -11.66
C LEU A 83 -10.05 2.96 -12.01
N LEU A 84 -11.34 2.64 -11.93
CA LEU A 84 -11.85 1.34 -12.36
C LEU A 84 -11.68 1.15 -13.87
N ASP A 85 -11.98 2.16 -14.66
CA ASP A 85 -11.77 2.14 -16.11
C ASP A 85 -10.27 2.06 -16.46
N PHE A 86 -9.43 2.72 -15.68
CA PHE A 86 -7.97 2.58 -15.76
C PHE A 86 -7.54 1.14 -15.48
N CYS A 87 -8.04 0.53 -14.42
CA CYS A 87 -7.74 -0.85 -14.06
C CYS A 87 -8.17 -1.83 -15.16
N ASP A 88 -9.34 -1.62 -15.76
CA ASP A 88 -9.82 -2.48 -16.85
C ASP A 88 -8.93 -2.38 -18.09
N ARG A 89 -8.51 -1.17 -18.49
CA ARG A 89 -7.55 -0.98 -19.61
C ARG A 89 -6.25 -1.75 -19.41
N TRP A 90 -5.70 -1.71 -18.21
CA TRP A 90 -4.45 -2.37 -17.87
C TRP A 90 -4.63 -3.83 -17.40
N LYS A 91 -5.87 -4.34 -17.33
CA LYS A 91 -6.23 -5.65 -16.77
C LYS A 91 -5.69 -5.84 -15.35
N LEU A 92 -5.68 -4.77 -14.56
CA LEU A 92 -5.24 -4.78 -13.18
C LEU A 92 -6.39 -5.17 -12.26
N LYS A 93 -6.07 -5.92 -11.21
CA LYS A 93 -6.96 -6.09 -10.06
C LYS A 93 -6.34 -5.41 -8.86
N ALA A 94 -7.16 -4.63 -8.15
CA ALA A 94 -6.76 -3.84 -7.01
C ALA A 94 -7.36 -4.37 -5.72
N THR A 95 -6.67 -4.16 -4.60
CA THR A 95 -7.30 -4.20 -3.28
C THR A 95 -7.76 -2.78 -2.94
N ILE A 96 -9.07 -2.59 -2.74
CA ILE A 96 -9.70 -1.28 -2.54
C ILE A 96 -10.18 -1.17 -1.10
N PHE A 97 -9.64 -0.22 -0.36
CA PHE A 97 -9.98 0.03 1.04
C PHE A 97 -10.98 1.18 1.14
N PHE A 98 -12.17 0.91 1.61
CA PHE A 98 -13.27 1.86 1.65
C PHE A 98 -13.47 2.44 3.05
N ALA A 99 -13.60 3.78 3.16
CA ALA A 99 -14.27 4.39 4.30
C ALA A 99 -15.75 3.93 4.34
N GLY A 100 -16.25 3.58 5.52
CA GLY A 100 -17.61 3.04 5.66
C GLY A 100 -18.69 4.00 5.16
N ARG A 101 -18.55 5.30 5.45
CA ARG A 101 -19.46 6.36 4.97
C ARG A 101 -19.52 6.42 3.44
N PHE A 102 -18.39 6.23 2.76
CA PHE A 102 -18.38 6.15 1.30
C PHE A 102 -19.20 4.95 0.82
N SER A 103 -19.05 3.80 1.47
CA SER A 103 -19.77 2.59 1.10
C SER A 103 -21.28 2.70 1.32
N GLU A 104 -21.73 3.43 2.34
CA GLU A 104 -23.15 3.72 2.52
C GLU A 104 -23.71 4.64 1.42
N ALA A 105 -22.96 5.69 1.08
CA ALA A 105 -23.41 6.69 0.12
C ALA A 105 -23.37 6.20 -1.33
N TYR A 106 -22.39 5.36 -1.66
CA TYR A 106 -22.12 4.91 -3.04
C TYR A 106 -22.08 3.38 -3.15
N SER A 107 -23.11 2.72 -2.58
CA SER A 107 -23.19 1.25 -2.51
C SER A 107 -23.10 0.56 -3.87
N ASP A 108 -23.66 1.15 -4.92
CA ASP A 108 -23.62 0.59 -6.27
C ASP A 108 -22.19 0.59 -6.85
N LEU A 109 -21.39 1.62 -6.53
CA LEU A 109 -20.01 1.72 -6.98
C LEU A 109 -19.12 0.69 -6.22
N VAL A 110 -19.37 0.48 -4.93
CA VAL A 110 -18.70 -0.58 -4.15
C VAL A 110 -19.02 -1.96 -4.73
N LYS A 111 -20.29 -2.19 -5.08
CA LYS A 111 -20.73 -3.43 -5.72
C LYS A 111 -20.10 -3.63 -7.10
N ASP A 112 -19.94 -2.56 -7.89
CA ASP A 112 -19.28 -2.61 -9.20
C ASP A 112 -17.80 -2.98 -9.05
N CYS A 113 -17.09 -2.44 -8.05
CA CYS A 113 -15.72 -2.83 -7.74
C CYS A 113 -15.60 -4.36 -7.53
N TRP A 114 -16.51 -4.94 -6.74
CA TRP A 114 -16.55 -6.39 -6.54
C TRP A 114 -16.84 -7.16 -7.83
N ARG A 115 -17.83 -6.71 -8.60
CA ARG A 115 -18.20 -7.35 -9.89
C ARG A 115 -17.07 -7.33 -10.91
N ARG A 116 -16.26 -6.28 -10.92
CA ARG A 116 -15.05 -6.18 -11.74
C ARG A 116 -13.89 -7.04 -11.20
N GLY A 117 -14.08 -7.74 -10.07
CA GLY A 117 -13.09 -8.69 -9.50
C GLY A 117 -11.98 -8.02 -8.68
N HIS A 118 -12.23 -6.84 -8.12
CA HIS A 118 -11.36 -6.23 -7.14
C HIS A 118 -11.58 -6.83 -5.75
N GLU A 119 -10.56 -6.82 -4.90
CA GLU A 119 -10.68 -7.18 -3.49
C GLU A 119 -11.16 -5.97 -2.68
N LEU A 120 -12.14 -6.18 -1.80
CA LEU A 120 -12.69 -5.13 -0.98
C LEU A 120 -12.16 -5.22 0.45
N GLY A 121 -11.72 -4.08 0.97
CA GLY A 121 -11.28 -3.88 2.34
C GLY A 121 -11.94 -2.69 2.99
N THR A 122 -11.60 -2.41 4.25
CA THR A 122 -12.10 -1.24 4.99
C THR A 122 -10.98 -0.26 5.34
N HIS A 123 -11.32 1.04 5.40
CA HIS A 123 -10.44 2.17 5.68
C HIS A 123 -10.99 3.08 6.79
N GLY A 124 -11.42 2.49 7.92
CA GLY A 124 -12.14 3.20 8.94
C GLY A 124 -13.58 3.49 8.55
N TRP A 125 -14.28 4.29 9.40
CA TRP A 125 -15.67 4.63 9.18
C TRP A 125 -15.85 5.92 8.39
N GLU A 126 -15.20 7.02 8.82
CA GLU A 126 -15.44 8.38 8.33
C GLU A 126 -14.14 9.10 7.86
N HIS A 127 -13.09 8.37 7.56
CA HIS A 127 -11.82 8.98 7.17
C HIS A 127 -11.97 9.96 6.01
N GLY A 128 -11.46 11.17 6.21
CA GLY A 128 -11.63 12.29 5.29
C GLY A 128 -12.88 13.15 5.57
N GLY A 129 -13.73 12.78 6.53
CA GLY A 129 -14.87 13.57 6.97
C GLY A 129 -14.45 14.94 7.50
N LEU A 130 -15.40 15.92 7.43
CA LEU A 130 -15.13 17.31 7.83
C LEU A 130 -15.04 17.48 9.35
N GLU A 131 -15.61 16.57 10.13
CA GLU A 131 -15.88 16.79 11.56
C GLU A 131 -14.93 16.04 12.50
N HIS A 132 -14.53 14.81 12.18
CA HIS A 132 -13.70 14.00 13.06
C HIS A 132 -12.68 13.15 12.29
N ASP A 133 -11.42 13.25 12.70
CA ASP A 133 -10.37 12.36 12.22
C ASP A 133 -10.34 11.12 13.14
N GLU A 134 -10.51 9.94 12.58
CA GLU A 134 -10.43 8.67 13.29
C GLU A 134 -8.98 8.35 13.65
N ASP A 135 -8.58 8.64 14.87
CA ASP A 135 -7.23 8.34 15.34
C ASP A 135 -7.14 6.96 15.99
N PHE A 136 -6.85 5.94 15.19
CA PHE A 136 -6.62 4.56 15.65
C PHE A 136 -5.37 4.40 16.55
N ARG A 137 -4.55 5.45 16.74
CA ARG A 137 -3.41 5.39 17.67
C ARG A 137 -3.83 5.58 19.11
N SER A 138 -4.88 6.38 19.35
CA SER A 138 -5.26 6.89 20.68
C SER A 138 -6.68 6.54 21.11
N ALA A 139 -7.56 6.18 20.18
CA ALA A 139 -8.93 5.80 20.48
C ALA A 139 -9.02 4.52 21.34
N SER A 140 -10.06 4.42 22.16
CA SER A 140 -10.31 3.23 22.97
C SER A 140 -10.59 1.98 22.12
N TYR A 141 -10.47 0.80 22.71
CA TYR A 141 -10.78 -0.47 22.03
C TYR A 141 -12.22 -0.50 21.50
N ASP A 142 -13.18 -0.10 22.34
CA ASP A 142 -14.60 -0.13 21.95
C ASP A 142 -14.90 0.84 20.81
N GLN A 143 -14.26 1.99 20.81
CA GLN A 143 -14.40 3.00 19.77
C GLN A 143 -13.79 2.53 18.44
N GLN A 144 -12.58 2.00 18.47
CA GLN A 144 -11.94 1.43 17.26
C GLN A 144 -12.74 0.25 16.72
N ARG A 145 -13.20 -0.64 17.60
CA ARG A 145 -14.02 -1.78 17.24
C ARG A 145 -15.34 -1.35 16.60
N ALA A 146 -15.98 -0.30 17.14
CA ALA A 146 -17.20 0.25 16.56
C ALA A 146 -16.97 0.79 15.13
N TRP A 147 -15.92 1.56 14.90
CA TRP A 147 -15.58 2.06 13.55
C TRP A 147 -15.30 0.92 12.56
N ILE A 148 -14.53 -0.08 12.97
CA ILE A 148 -14.21 -1.25 12.14
C ILE A 148 -15.50 -2.01 11.79
N ARG A 149 -16.38 -2.25 12.77
CA ARG A 149 -17.66 -2.95 12.57
C ARG A 149 -18.56 -2.19 11.61
N LEU A 150 -18.78 -0.89 11.83
CA LEU A 150 -19.62 -0.06 10.97
C LEU A 150 -19.11 -0.07 9.53
N ALA A 151 -17.82 0.09 9.33
CA ALA A 151 -17.22 0.03 7.99
C ALA A 151 -17.37 -1.36 7.35
N THR A 152 -17.19 -2.43 8.14
CA THR A 152 -17.40 -3.81 7.69
C THR A 152 -18.83 -4.04 7.23
N GLU A 153 -19.81 -3.67 8.04
CA GLU A 153 -21.25 -3.81 7.76
C GLU A 153 -21.65 -3.02 6.50
N ALA A 154 -21.12 -1.80 6.33
CA ALA A 154 -21.39 -0.97 5.16
C ALA A 154 -20.86 -1.60 3.87
N VAL A 155 -19.60 -2.07 3.86
CA VAL A 155 -19.01 -2.74 2.69
C VAL A 155 -19.72 -4.06 2.40
N GLU A 156 -20.01 -4.87 3.42
CA GLU A 156 -20.72 -6.14 3.29
C GLU A 156 -22.13 -5.94 2.74
N LYS A 157 -22.87 -4.96 3.25
CA LYS A 157 -24.22 -4.61 2.77
C LYS A 157 -24.20 -4.15 1.31
N ALA A 158 -23.21 -3.37 0.91
CA ALA A 158 -23.08 -2.85 -0.45
C ALA A 158 -22.72 -3.94 -1.46
N SER A 159 -21.77 -4.82 -1.13
CA SER A 159 -21.19 -5.80 -2.05
C SER A 159 -21.76 -7.20 -1.95
N GLY A 160 -22.33 -7.57 -0.80
CA GLY A 160 -22.72 -8.93 -0.44
C GLY A 160 -21.54 -9.79 0.06
N VAL A 161 -20.35 -9.19 0.26
CA VAL A 161 -19.13 -9.89 0.66
C VAL A 161 -18.51 -9.22 1.88
N ARG A 162 -18.24 -10.01 2.93
CA ARG A 162 -17.58 -9.51 4.13
C ARG A 162 -16.10 -9.25 3.87
N PRO A 163 -15.61 -8.02 4.06
CA PRO A 163 -14.18 -7.70 3.90
C PRO A 163 -13.35 -8.36 5.01
N VAL A 164 -12.16 -8.82 4.64
CA VAL A 164 -11.18 -9.43 5.56
C VAL A 164 -9.82 -8.74 5.52
N VAL A 165 -9.70 -7.65 4.77
CA VAL A 165 -8.51 -6.82 4.64
C VAL A 165 -8.80 -5.42 5.19
N PHE A 166 -7.82 -4.85 5.91
CA PHE A 166 -7.93 -3.54 6.54
C PHE A 166 -6.72 -2.67 6.21
N ARG A 167 -6.95 -1.38 6.13
CA ARG A 167 -5.90 -0.36 6.18
C ARG A 167 -6.36 0.76 7.10
N ALA A 168 -5.52 1.10 8.07
CA ALA A 168 -5.85 2.18 9.00
C ALA A 168 -5.82 3.55 8.29
N PRO A 169 -6.79 4.43 8.55
CA PRO A 169 -6.75 5.82 8.17
C PRO A 169 -5.38 6.46 8.44
N SER A 170 -4.83 7.14 7.46
CA SER A 170 -3.48 7.74 7.55
C SER A 170 -2.35 6.77 7.96
N LEU A 171 -2.56 5.45 7.86
CA LEU A 171 -1.67 4.40 8.41
C LEU A 171 -1.45 4.57 9.94
N TRP A 172 -2.42 5.10 10.64
CA TRP A 172 -2.39 5.30 12.09
C TRP A 172 -2.94 4.07 12.80
N ILE A 173 -2.08 3.18 13.19
CA ILE A 173 -2.43 1.90 13.82
C ILE A 173 -1.78 1.76 15.21
N SER A 174 -2.44 1.01 16.09
CA SER A 174 -1.97 0.65 17.42
C SER A 174 -2.17 -0.85 17.71
N GLU A 175 -1.60 -1.32 18.80
CA GLU A 175 -1.82 -2.69 19.31
C GLU A 175 -3.31 -2.91 19.71
N THR A 176 -4.01 -1.84 20.04
CA THR A 176 -5.46 -1.85 20.28
C THR A 176 -6.23 -2.12 19.00
N THR A 177 -5.80 -1.51 17.88
CA THR A 177 -6.38 -1.78 16.56
C THR A 177 -6.23 -3.25 16.17
N LEU A 178 -5.04 -3.83 16.40
CA LEU A 178 -4.81 -5.24 16.12
C LEU A 178 -5.81 -6.14 16.82
N ARG A 179 -6.04 -5.92 18.13
CA ARG A 179 -7.03 -6.69 18.90
C ARG A 179 -8.46 -6.51 18.38
N ALA A 180 -8.81 -5.30 17.94
CA ALA A 180 -10.12 -5.02 17.37
C ALA A 180 -10.31 -5.74 16.03
N LEU A 181 -9.31 -5.75 15.17
CA LEU A 181 -9.32 -6.49 13.90
C LEU A 181 -9.44 -8.00 14.10
N GLU A 182 -8.71 -8.57 15.07
CA GLU A 182 -8.83 -9.99 15.43
C GLU A 182 -10.24 -10.32 15.91
N GLY A 183 -10.82 -9.46 16.77
CA GLY A 183 -12.17 -9.62 17.29
C GLY A 183 -13.28 -9.49 16.23
N GLU A 184 -13.04 -8.77 15.15
CA GLU A 184 -13.97 -8.63 14.02
C GLU A 184 -13.66 -9.60 12.86
N GLY A 185 -12.68 -10.51 13.00
CA GLY A 185 -12.43 -11.60 12.05
C GLY A 185 -11.64 -11.19 10.81
N TYR A 186 -10.86 -10.13 10.88
CA TYR A 186 -9.94 -9.75 9.81
C TYR A 186 -8.76 -10.71 9.70
N HIS A 187 -8.17 -10.80 8.51
CA HIS A 187 -7.03 -11.67 8.24
C HIS A 187 -5.79 -10.90 7.84
N TYR A 188 -5.94 -9.74 7.20
CA TYR A 188 -4.85 -8.94 6.65
C TYR A 188 -4.96 -7.50 7.08
N ASP A 189 -3.82 -6.90 7.36
CA ASP A 189 -3.65 -5.48 7.59
C ASP A 189 -2.56 -4.93 6.66
N SER A 190 -2.67 -3.66 6.28
CA SER A 190 -1.68 -2.98 5.47
C SER A 190 -1.46 -1.56 6.00
N SER A 191 -1.03 -1.45 7.26
CA SER A 191 -0.96 -0.18 7.98
C SER A 191 0.42 0.13 8.57
N VAL A 192 1.38 -0.82 8.53
CA VAL A 192 2.72 -0.64 9.10
C VAL A 192 3.73 -0.30 8.00
N PRO A 193 4.03 0.99 7.75
CA PRO A 193 4.88 1.42 6.65
C PRO A 193 6.37 1.19 6.97
N ALA A 194 6.89 0.02 6.64
CA ALA A 194 8.30 -0.31 6.80
C ALA A 194 9.20 0.61 5.97
N ARG A 195 10.36 1.04 6.52
CA ARG A 195 11.37 1.85 5.81
C ARG A 195 10.93 3.27 5.41
N ARG A 196 9.82 3.76 5.94
CA ARG A 196 9.34 5.11 5.70
C ARG A 196 10.05 6.13 6.60
N PHE A 197 10.57 7.21 6.00
CA PHE A 197 11.35 8.24 6.70
C PHE A 197 10.97 9.66 6.25
N ASP A 198 9.70 9.93 5.99
CA ASP A 198 9.22 11.25 5.56
C ASP A 198 8.86 12.18 6.73
N CYS A 199 9.67 12.16 7.78
CA CYS A 199 9.44 12.93 9.01
C CYS A 199 9.55 14.46 8.82
N GLY A 200 10.15 14.94 7.73
CA GLY A 200 10.24 16.37 7.42
C GLY A 200 8.89 17.09 7.25
N PHE A 201 7.78 16.35 7.16
CA PHE A 201 6.42 16.86 7.05
C PHE A 201 5.59 16.67 8.34
N GLY A 202 6.24 16.58 9.51
CA GLY A 202 5.55 16.35 10.78
C GLY A 202 5.10 14.90 11.01
N ARG A 203 5.48 13.98 10.13
CA ARG A 203 5.07 12.56 10.17
C ARG A 203 6.04 11.68 10.97
N VAL A 204 6.59 12.22 12.05
CA VAL A 204 7.61 11.55 12.90
C VAL A 204 7.14 10.21 13.45
N HIS A 205 5.83 10.03 13.61
CA HIS A 205 5.26 8.79 14.15
C HIS A 205 5.55 7.54 13.30
N TYR A 206 5.86 7.66 12.01
CA TYR A 206 6.23 6.51 11.18
C TYR A 206 7.64 5.97 11.48
N LEU A 207 8.50 6.75 12.13
CA LEU A 207 9.84 6.31 12.48
C LEU A 207 9.85 5.07 13.37
N LYS A 208 8.83 4.88 14.21
CA LYS A 208 8.69 3.68 15.04
C LYS A 208 8.63 2.39 14.22
N TYR A 209 8.17 2.47 12.96
CA TYR A 209 8.05 1.34 12.05
C TYR A 209 9.21 1.20 11.05
N PHE A 210 10.20 2.11 11.08
CA PHE A 210 11.31 2.10 10.11
C PHE A 210 12.04 0.76 10.04
N ARG A 211 12.14 0.05 11.16
CA ARG A 211 12.77 -1.28 11.24
C ARG A 211 11.80 -2.45 11.16
N ALA A 212 10.54 -2.22 10.86
CA ALA A 212 9.59 -3.29 10.63
C ALA A 212 10.01 -4.16 9.42
N PRO A 213 9.59 -5.43 9.36
CA PRO A 213 9.81 -6.26 8.18
C PRO A 213 9.22 -5.63 6.93
N SER A 214 9.92 -5.75 5.79
CA SER A 214 9.42 -5.29 4.49
C SER A 214 8.65 -6.41 3.75
N GLU A 215 8.84 -7.66 4.16
CA GLU A 215 8.05 -8.81 3.71
C GLU A 215 6.85 -8.99 4.62
N PRO A 216 5.74 -9.57 4.13
CA PRO A 216 4.58 -9.88 4.95
C PRO A 216 4.94 -10.70 6.19
N TYR A 217 4.28 -10.40 7.30
CA TYR A 217 4.55 -11.07 8.57
C TYR A 217 3.31 -11.08 9.49
N ARG A 218 3.24 -12.08 10.37
CA ARG A 218 2.25 -12.07 11.44
C ARG A 218 2.62 -11.02 12.47
N LEU A 219 1.64 -10.18 12.83
CA LEU A 219 1.84 -9.11 13.81
C LEU A 219 2.10 -9.67 15.22
N SER A 220 2.86 -8.93 15.99
CA SER A 220 3.01 -9.16 17.44
C SER A 220 1.97 -8.33 18.19
N SER A 221 1.28 -8.95 19.14
CA SER A 221 0.30 -8.26 20.00
C SER A 221 0.91 -7.20 20.93
N SER A 222 2.22 -7.23 21.14
CA SER A 222 2.93 -6.27 21.98
C SER A 222 3.61 -5.14 21.21
N HIS A 223 4.05 -5.41 19.96
CA HIS A 223 4.75 -4.43 19.14
C HIS A 223 4.52 -4.70 17.64
N LEU A 224 3.76 -3.87 16.96
CA LEU A 224 3.38 -4.06 15.56
C LEU A 224 4.57 -4.16 14.58
N ARG A 225 5.73 -3.60 14.93
CA ARG A 225 6.97 -3.70 14.14
C ARG A 225 7.70 -5.04 14.24
N LEU A 226 7.24 -5.94 15.10
CA LEU A 226 7.88 -7.24 15.34
C LEU A 226 7.01 -8.37 14.80
N ARG A 227 7.67 -9.44 14.38
CA ARG A 227 7.01 -10.71 14.07
C ARG A 227 6.42 -11.32 15.34
N GLY A 228 5.23 -11.88 15.25
CA GLY A 228 4.53 -12.51 16.35
C GLY A 228 3.60 -13.64 15.89
N HIS A 229 2.56 -13.89 16.68
CA HIS A 229 1.64 -15.02 16.51
C HIS A 229 0.18 -14.59 16.31
N SER A 230 -0.08 -13.31 16.06
CA SER A 230 -1.41 -12.80 15.73
C SER A 230 -2.01 -13.58 14.57
N SER A 231 -3.34 -13.67 14.52
CA SER A 231 -4.04 -14.20 13.34
C SER A 231 -3.90 -13.29 12.13
N ILE A 232 -3.59 -12.00 12.34
CA ILE A 232 -3.46 -10.98 11.30
C ILE A 232 -2.07 -11.04 10.66
N ILE A 233 -2.06 -11.02 9.33
CA ILE A 233 -0.85 -10.85 8.52
C ILE A 233 -0.77 -9.40 8.09
N GLU A 234 0.31 -8.73 8.48
CA GLU A 234 0.66 -7.42 7.94
C GLU A 234 1.26 -7.57 6.54
N ILE A 235 0.76 -6.77 5.60
CA ILE A 235 1.31 -6.60 4.25
C ILE A 235 1.78 -5.15 4.14
N PRO A 236 3.05 -4.87 4.44
CA PRO A 236 3.51 -3.51 4.64
C PRO A 236 3.37 -2.64 3.39
N PRO A 237 2.74 -1.44 3.49
CA PRO A 237 2.84 -0.44 2.45
C PRO A 237 4.31 -0.17 2.14
N SER A 238 4.69 -0.29 0.86
CA SER A 238 6.11 -0.21 0.49
C SER A 238 6.63 1.21 0.62
N ALA A 239 7.86 1.32 1.12
CA ALA A 239 8.60 2.58 1.17
C ALA A 239 10.10 2.36 1.02
N PHE A 240 10.77 3.35 0.43
CA PHE A 240 12.21 3.55 0.54
C PHE A 240 12.45 5.03 0.79
N LEU A 241 12.59 5.41 2.08
CA LEU A 241 12.57 6.77 2.61
C LEU A 241 11.18 7.43 2.47
N PHE A 242 10.60 7.47 1.29
CA PHE A 242 9.25 7.95 0.99
C PHE A 242 8.33 6.75 0.68
N PRO A 243 7.01 6.90 0.87
CA PRO A 243 6.06 5.86 0.50
C PRO A 243 5.96 5.69 -1.03
N THR A 244 5.73 4.46 -1.49
CA THR A 244 5.38 4.21 -2.90
C THR A 244 3.89 4.49 -3.10
N ASN A 245 3.56 5.74 -3.40
CA ASN A 245 2.19 6.17 -3.63
C ASN A 245 2.10 7.26 -4.70
N MET A 246 0.87 7.61 -5.07
CA MET A 246 0.64 8.61 -6.11
C MET A 246 1.16 9.98 -5.73
N ALA A 247 1.05 10.39 -4.46
CA ALA A 247 1.57 11.67 -4.00
C ALA A 247 3.10 11.77 -4.16
N THR A 248 3.83 10.72 -3.81
CA THR A 248 5.29 10.64 -4.02
C THR A 248 5.63 10.63 -5.52
N LEU A 249 4.88 9.88 -6.32
CA LEU A 249 5.07 9.84 -7.77
C LEU A 249 4.88 11.22 -8.42
N ARG A 250 3.86 11.98 -7.99
CA ARG A 250 3.63 13.37 -8.46
C ARG A 250 4.75 14.32 -8.06
N VAL A 251 5.26 14.21 -6.83
CA VAL A 251 6.22 15.16 -6.27
C VAL A 251 7.64 14.87 -6.72
N LEU A 252 8.05 13.60 -6.71
CA LEU A 252 9.43 13.19 -7.01
C LEU A 252 9.61 12.74 -8.47
N GLY A 253 8.52 12.49 -9.17
CA GLY A 253 8.53 12.05 -10.56
C GLY A 253 8.80 10.56 -10.76
N LEU A 254 8.60 10.11 -11.98
CA LEU A 254 8.75 8.71 -12.38
C LEU A 254 10.18 8.15 -12.19
N PRO A 255 11.27 8.87 -12.51
CA PRO A 255 12.63 8.37 -12.31
C PRO A 255 12.92 8.02 -10.86
N ALA A 256 12.51 8.88 -9.93
CA ALA A 256 12.68 8.64 -8.51
C ALA A 256 11.86 7.43 -8.02
N MET A 257 10.63 7.28 -8.49
CA MET A 257 9.79 6.14 -8.15
C MET A 257 10.39 4.82 -8.68
N LYS A 258 10.91 4.80 -9.92
CA LYS A 258 11.63 3.65 -10.47
C LYS A 258 12.83 3.24 -9.62
N TRP A 259 13.62 4.23 -9.20
CA TRP A 259 14.76 4.00 -8.30
C TRP A 259 14.31 3.43 -6.93
N MET A 260 13.24 3.99 -6.34
CA MET A 260 12.69 3.48 -5.09
C MET A 260 12.22 2.03 -5.22
N VAL A 261 11.46 1.70 -6.27
CA VAL A 261 11.00 0.34 -6.55
C VAL A 261 12.20 -0.61 -6.67
N ARG A 262 13.24 -0.24 -7.42
CA ARG A 262 14.47 -1.04 -7.52
C ARG A 262 15.12 -1.28 -6.15
N ARG A 263 15.17 -0.27 -5.26
CA ARG A 263 15.72 -0.42 -3.91
C ARG A 263 14.86 -1.31 -3.02
N ILE A 264 13.55 -1.23 -3.17
CA ILE A 264 12.59 -2.10 -2.47
C ILE A 264 12.80 -3.54 -2.93
N SER A 265 12.89 -3.79 -4.24
CA SER A 265 13.02 -5.14 -4.82
C SER A 265 14.32 -5.87 -4.46
N GLN A 266 15.32 -5.14 -3.96
CA GLN A 266 16.53 -5.75 -3.38
C GLN A 266 16.28 -6.43 -2.01
N ARG A 267 15.11 -6.14 -1.39
CA ARG A 267 14.77 -6.60 -0.03
C ARG A 267 13.51 -7.44 0.03
N THR A 268 12.60 -7.26 -0.92
CA THR A 268 11.32 -7.95 -0.99
C THR A 268 10.94 -8.23 -2.43
N SER A 269 10.27 -9.35 -2.68
CA SER A 269 9.69 -9.66 -3.98
C SER A 269 8.34 -8.95 -4.21
N ARG A 270 7.88 -8.13 -3.24
CA ARG A 270 6.56 -7.50 -3.24
C ARG A 270 6.69 -5.99 -3.18
N VAL A 271 5.88 -5.32 -3.99
CA VAL A 271 5.69 -3.86 -3.94
C VAL A 271 4.23 -3.58 -3.68
N VAL A 272 3.92 -2.82 -2.63
CA VAL A 272 2.58 -2.32 -2.34
C VAL A 272 2.56 -0.84 -2.69
N PHE A 273 1.84 -0.47 -3.74
CA PHE A 273 1.61 0.91 -4.17
C PHE A 273 0.18 1.32 -3.80
N TYR A 274 -0.04 2.56 -3.40
CA TYR A 274 -1.37 3.08 -3.14
C TYR A 274 -1.61 4.46 -3.75
N CYS A 275 -2.87 4.71 -4.10
CA CYS A 275 -3.37 6.00 -4.54
C CYS A 275 -4.77 6.24 -3.96
N HIS A 276 -5.22 7.49 -4.05
CA HIS A 276 -6.58 7.86 -3.65
C HIS A 276 -7.34 8.37 -4.88
N PRO A 277 -8.63 8.07 -5.00
CA PRO A 277 -9.44 8.51 -6.14
C PRO A 277 -9.43 10.02 -6.36
N TYR A 278 -9.50 10.81 -5.29
CA TYR A 278 -9.49 12.27 -5.36
C TYR A 278 -8.17 12.86 -5.94
N GLU A 279 -7.11 12.07 -6.05
CA GLU A 279 -5.86 12.52 -6.69
C GLU A 279 -5.99 12.67 -8.20
N PHE A 280 -7.05 12.16 -8.80
CA PHE A 280 -7.32 12.13 -10.24
C PHE A 280 -8.47 13.03 -10.69
N VAL A 281 -8.94 13.90 -9.82
CA VAL A 281 -9.98 14.88 -10.11
C VAL A 281 -9.47 16.30 -9.86
N HIS A 282 -10.14 17.31 -10.45
CA HIS A 282 -9.83 18.70 -10.12
C HIS A 282 -10.29 19.04 -8.70
N ALA A 283 -9.34 19.35 -7.82
CA ALA A 283 -9.63 19.69 -6.45
C ALA A 283 -10.13 21.14 -6.32
N HIS A 284 -11.34 21.33 -5.81
CA HIS A 284 -11.81 22.61 -5.32
C HIS A 284 -11.51 22.70 -3.82
N ARG A 285 -10.60 23.61 -3.44
CA ARG A 285 -10.09 23.76 -2.06
C ARG A 285 -11.17 23.89 -1.00
N GLN A 286 -12.32 24.45 -1.34
CA GLN A 286 -13.45 24.65 -0.43
C GLN A 286 -14.18 23.34 -0.07
N SER A 287 -13.97 22.29 -0.84
CA SER A 287 -14.65 21.00 -0.69
C SER A 287 -13.85 19.98 0.12
N PHE A 288 -12.63 20.31 0.55
CA PHE A 288 -11.75 19.37 1.26
C PHE A 288 -11.59 19.73 2.74
N PRO A 289 -11.32 18.72 3.61
CA PRO A 289 -11.07 18.94 5.02
C PRO A 289 -9.98 19.98 5.28
N ARG A 290 -10.17 20.83 6.30
CA ARG A 290 -9.19 21.91 6.64
C ARG A 290 -7.83 21.37 7.04
N ASN A 291 -7.74 20.16 7.52
CA ASN A 291 -6.53 19.44 7.91
C ASN A 291 -5.76 18.82 6.72
N MET A 292 -6.40 18.71 5.55
CA MET A 292 -5.70 18.20 4.37
C MET A 292 -4.60 19.19 3.96
N SER A 293 -3.37 18.68 3.82
CA SER A 293 -2.22 19.53 3.51
C SER A 293 -2.36 20.16 2.13
N LYS A 294 -1.93 21.43 2.00
CA LYS A 294 -1.89 22.11 0.68
C LYS A 294 -1.10 21.33 -0.37
N TRP A 295 -0.11 20.54 0.05
CA TRP A 295 0.69 19.69 -0.81
C TRP A 295 -0.11 18.50 -1.38
N ASN A 296 -0.97 17.89 -0.57
CA ASN A 296 -1.84 16.83 -1.07
C ASN A 296 -2.83 17.37 -2.09
N MET A 297 -3.31 18.61 -1.90
CA MET A 297 -4.24 19.27 -2.81
C MET A 297 -3.60 19.81 -4.08
N GLN A 298 -2.33 20.25 -4.00
CA GLN A 298 -1.61 20.72 -5.19
C GLN A 298 -1.31 19.54 -6.10
N GLY A 299 -1.74 19.66 -7.36
CA GLY A 299 -1.51 18.63 -8.37
C GLY A 299 -2.52 17.49 -8.38
N MET A 300 -3.66 17.62 -7.69
CA MET A 300 -4.82 16.76 -7.93
C MET A 300 -5.45 17.17 -9.27
N ARG A 301 -5.41 16.29 -10.25
CA ARG A 301 -5.88 16.56 -11.61
C ARG A 301 -5.97 15.29 -12.43
N PRO A 302 -6.85 15.23 -13.44
CA PRO A 302 -7.00 14.05 -14.31
C PRO A 302 -5.72 13.66 -15.04
N GLU A 303 -4.82 14.61 -15.35
CA GLU A 303 -3.54 14.34 -16.03
C GLU A 303 -2.61 13.44 -15.23
N ASN A 304 -2.89 13.22 -13.95
CA ASN A 304 -2.18 12.25 -13.13
C ASN A 304 -2.31 10.81 -13.64
N PHE A 305 -3.33 10.51 -14.45
CA PHE A 305 -3.44 9.22 -15.13
C PHE A 305 -2.27 8.97 -16.09
N SER A 306 -1.78 9.97 -16.81
CA SER A 306 -0.61 9.80 -17.69
C SER A 306 0.64 9.40 -16.90
N LEU A 307 0.82 9.95 -15.70
CA LEU A 307 1.94 9.60 -14.83
C LEU A 307 1.77 8.19 -14.25
N LEU A 308 0.54 7.81 -13.89
CA LEU A 308 0.22 6.47 -13.42
C LEU A 308 0.37 5.45 -14.55
N ASP A 309 -0.06 5.74 -15.78
CA ASP A 309 0.16 4.92 -16.98
C ASP A 309 1.64 4.59 -17.16
N ALA A 310 2.51 5.61 -17.13
CA ALA A 310 3.95 5.41 -17.28
C ALA A 310 4.57 4.59 -16.13
N PHE A 311 4.02 4.68 -14.92
CA PHE A 311 4.47 3.85 -13.80
C PHE A 311 4.00 2.40 -13.94
N VAL A 312 2.73 2.17 -14.31
CA VAL A 312 2.19 0.82 -14.57
C VAL A 312 2.97 0.13 -15.69
N GLU A 313 3.19 0.83 -16.80
CA GLU A 313 3.99 0.31 -17.92
C GLU A 313 5.40 -0.12 -17.44
N HIS A 314 6.03 0.70 -16.59
CA HIS A 314 7.32 0.34 -16.02
C HIS A 314 7.22 -0.95 -15.19
N MET A 315 6.24 -1.09 -14.30
CA MET A 315 6.07 -2.28 -13.47
C MET A 315 5.87 -3.55 -14.32
N VAL A 316 5.01 -3.47 -15.34
CA VAL A 316 4.77 -4.57 -16.28
C VAL A 316 6.04 -4.94 -17.04
N ARG A 317 6.79 -3.97 -17.56
CA ARG A 317 8.06 -4.21 -18.26
C ARG A 317 9.14 -4.82 -17.37
N GLN A 318 9.09 -4.59 -16.05
CA GLN A 318 10.00 -5.21 -15.08
C GLN A 318 9.55 -6.62 -14.67
N GLY A 319 8.46 -7.14 -15.22
CA GLY A 319 7.95 -8.48 -14.94
C GLY A 319 7.16 -8.60 -13.63
N TYR A 320 6.65 -7.49 -13.09
CA TYR A 320 5.74 -7.55 -11.95
C TYR A 320 4.37 -8.02 -12.40
N SER A 321 3.80 -8.97 -11.67
CA SER A 321 2.40 -9.37 -11.79
C SER A 321 1.57 -8.79 -10.65
N THR A 322 0.37 -8.27 -10.98
CA THR A 322 -0.58 -7.84 -9.95
C THR A 322 -1.18 -9.04 -9.23
N THR A 323 -1.39 -8.88 -7.93
CA THR A 323 -2.03 -9.89 -7.09
C THR A 323 -2.80 -9.20 -5.96
N LEU A 324 -3.91 -9.81 -5.56
CA LEU A 324 -4.71 -9.39 -4.41
C LEU A 324 -4.07 -9.89 -3.10
N PHE A 325 -4.39 -9.30 -1.98
CA PHE A 325 -3.84 -9.72 -0.70
C PHE A 325 -4.26 -11.14 -0.35
N ALA A 326 -5.55 -11.46 -0.46
CA ALA A 326 -6.05 -12.79 -0.16
C ALA A 326 -5.42 -13.88 -1.05
N ASP A 327 -5.24 -13.61 -2.34
CA ASP A 327 -4.67 -14.58 -3.29
C ASP A 327 -3.20 -14.89 -2.99
N SER A 328 -2.46 -13.89 -2.51
CA SER A 328 -1.03 -14.05 -2.18
C SER A 328 -0.76 -15.08 -1.07
N PHE A 329 -1.77 -15.38 -0.24
CA PHE A 329 -1.61 -16.22 0.96
C PHE A 329 -2.57 -17.43 0.98
N SER A 330 -3.50 -17.57 0.03
CA SER A 330 -4.40 -18.69 -0.08
C SER A 330 -3.65 -20.02 -0.24
N LYS A 331 -2.61 -20.05 -1.06
CA LYS A 331 -1.74 -21.22 -1.24
C LYS A 331 -0.98 -21.62 0.03
N ALA A 332 -0.55 -20.65 0.85
CA ALA A 332 0.12 -20.91 2.12
C ALA A 332 -0.84 -21.47 3.19
N ARG A 333 -2.12 -21.06 3.19
CA ARG A 333 -3.15 -21.64 4.07
C ARG A 333 -3.45 -23.09 3.70
N ASN A 334 -3.58 -23.40 2.42
CA ASN A 334 -3.86 -24.78 1.97
C ASN A 334 -2.68 -25.70 2.27
N SER A 335 -1.44 -25.29 2.05
CA SER A 335 -0.26 -26.12 2.36
C SER A 335 -0.09 -26.36 3.87
N SER A 336 -0.41 -25.39 4.73
CA SER A 336 -0.35 -25.56 6.19
C SER A 336 -1.50 -26.40 6.72
N TYR A 337 -2.67 -26.37 6.09
CA TYR A 337 -3.82 -27.22 6.42
C TYR A 337 -3.57 -28.67 5.99
N GLU A 338 -3.04 -28.88 4.79
CA GLU A 338 -2.65 -30.21 4.30
C GLU A 338 -1.49 -30.82 5.11
N ALA A 339 -0.51 -30.02 5.54
CA ALA A 339 0.57 -30.47 6.40
C ALA A 339 0.06 -30.89 7.80
N ARG A 340 -0.90 -30.16 8.37
CA ARG A 340 -1.56 -30.55 9.62
C ARG A 340 -2.45 -31.78 9.45
N ALA A 341 -3.22 -31.87 8.35
CA ALA A 341 -4.05 -33.06 8.08
C ALA A 341 -3.21 -34.33 7.91
N ARG A 342 -2.03 -34.24 7.29
CA ARG A 342 -1.09 -35.38 7.18
C ARG A 342 -0.44 -35.74 8.52
N GLY A 343 -0.15 -34.74 9.38
CA GLY A 343 0.40 -34.98 10.72
C GLY A 343 -0.57 -35.70 11.66
N TYR A 344 -1.89 -35.52 11.54
CA TYR A 344 -2.88 -36.21 12.32
C TYR A 344 -3.11 -37.67 11.81
N ALA A 345 -2.87 -37.94 10.52
CA ALA A 345 -3.01 -39.28 9.97
C ALA A 345 -1.84 -40.24 10.33
N THR A 346 -0.69 -39.71 10.72
CA THR A 346 0.49 -40.51 11.14
C THR A 346 0.60 -40.78 12.63
N SER A 347 -0.22 -40.10 13.47
CA SER A 347 -0.26 -40.33 14.92
C SER A 347 -1.38 -41.24 15.39
N ALA A 348 -2.15 -41.83 14.46
CA ALA A 348 -3.26 -42.74 14.72
C ALA A 348 -3.00 -44.18 14.17
N ARG A 349 -1.72 -44.60 14.17
CA ARG A 349 -1.33 -45.99 13.93
C ARG A 349 -0.45 -46.47 15.05
#